data_d12b47e695abe502a63661ebdb630244
#
_entry.id   d12b47e695abe502a63661ebdb630244
#
_cell.length_a   1.000
_cell.length_b   1.000
_cell.length_c   1.000
_cell.angle_alpha   90.00
_cell.angle_beta   90.00
_cell.angle_gamma   90.00
#
_symmetry.space_group_name_H-M   'P 1'
#
loop_
_entity.id
_entity.type
_entity.pdbx_description
1 polymer ?
#
loop_
_entity_poly.entity_id
_entity_poly.type
_entity_poly.pdbx_seq_one_letter_code
_entity_poly.pdbx_strand_id
1 'polypeptide(L)'
;MEVCKGRMFVVDSDTINYVREENILYIKAPEPTNAEWLKTIADIMADMLQKEIGGYAFLWETKRNDQKSRIYGVYRIISKPFYECESDKQDYPFRIHVEKAYDFKNPIDEYEVLNNPYIKNSMWTMVGKKIAGKPRGTTPISMEEIKALIILLKDKNENFKFIPFDDKRIKNVEKPLQIDYKKTGENPKVKNLSDFHPNDLSYLWENSYYVRYEKILETIFNQEMSKRNEIFFKQIGVDVNKVIWFSNYLPYSIERSEMDYVIIQAEEKNIIDKIFLIEFQRGKVNINHIRRAYMYSRWINETLGYGTNITKPIIVCEKYIKFKKDKSVHKSDVLIDNVLVEYEKEEKQKLEIYTYDFSVTPLLLKKCR
;
A
#
# COMPACT_ATOMS: atom_id res chain seq x y z
N MET A 1 -8.62 -7.77 17.95
CA MET A 1 -9.48 -7.44 16.79
C MET A 1 -8.80 -8.06 15.58
N GLU A 2 -9.46 -8.99 14.88
CA GLU A 2 -8.88 -9.61 13.70
C GLU A 2 -8.83 -8.56 12.58
N VAL A 3 -7.64 -8.10 12.23
CA VAL A 3 -7.46 -7.13 11.15
C VAL A 3 -7.65 -7.87 9.84
N CYS A 4 -8.82 -7.80 9.27
CA CYS A 4 -9.12 -8.42 7.99
C CYS A 4 -8.59 -7.57 6.84
N LYS A 5 -7.34 -7.75 6.50
CA LYS A 5 -6.74 -7.17 5.29
C LYS A 5 -6.77 -8.16 4.16
N GLY A 6 -6.93 -7.66 2.95
CA GLY A 6 -6.89 -8.46 1.75
C GLY A 6 -6.08 -7.84 0.64
N ARG A 7 -5.55 -8.72 -0.21
CA ARG A 7 -4.82 -8.36 -1.40
C ARG A 7 -5.30 -9.17 -2.59
N MET A 8 -5.45 -8.49 -3.71
CA MET A 8 -5.62 -9.11 -5.00
C MET A 8 -4.27 -9.20 -5.68
N PHE A 9 -3.80 -10.42 -5.95
CA PHE A 9 -2.57 -10.67 -6.70
C PHE A 9 -2.89 -10.84 -8.18
N VAL A 10 -2.28 -10.02 -9.01
CA VAL A 10 -2.38 -10.15 -10.47
C VAL A 10 -1.43 -11.26 -10.92
N VAL A 11 -1.98 -12.29 -11.53
CA VAL A 11 -1.27 -13.52 -11.90
C VAL A 11 -1.54 -13.92 -13.34
N ASP A 12 -0.69 -14.74 -13.89
CA ASP A 12 -0.94 -15.47 -15.13
C ASP A 12 -1.27 -16.95 -14.86
N SER A 13 -1.62 -17.70 -15.89
CA SER A 13 -1.98 -19.12 -15.77
C SER A 13 -0.88 -19.98 -15.16
N ASP A 14 0.38 -19.68 -15.47
CA ASP A 14 1.53 -20.45 -14.97
C ASP A 14 1.74 -20.18 -13.49
N THR A 15 1.60 -18.90 -13.08
CA THR A 15 1.65 -18.49 -11.68
C THR A 15 0.58 -19.13 -10.84
N ILE A 16 -0.66 -19.26 -11.37
CA ILE A 16 -1.76 -19.89 -10.64
C ILE A 16 -1.45 -21.36 -10.30
N ASN A 17 -0.93 -22.11 -11.27
CA ASN A 17 -0.59 -23.50 -11.05
C ASN A 17 0.51 -23.64 -9.99
N TYR A 18 1.52 -22.79 -10.07
CA TYR A 18 2.60 -22.78 -9.08
C TYR A 18 2.10 -22.42 -7.66
N VAL A 19 1.22 -21.41 -7.52
CA VAL A 19 0.65 -21.07 -6.22
C VAL A 19 -0.13 -22.25 -5.64
N ARG A 20 -0.82 -23.02 -6.47
CA ARG A 20 -1.59 -24.21 -6.04
C ARG A 20 -0.70 -25.36 -5.58
N GLU A 21 0.46 -25.52 -6.19
CA GLU A 21 1.42 -26.59 -5.89
C GLU A 21 2.28 -26.25 -4.69
N GLU A 22 2.88 -25.04 -4.66
CA GLU A 22 3.89 -24.65 -3.71
C GLU A 22 3.34 -23.86 -2.51
N ASN A 23 2.11 -23.34 -2.62
CA ASN A 23 1.53 -22.43 -1.63
C ASN A 23 2.38 -21.18 -1.37
N ILE A 24 2.98 -20.66 -2.44
CA ILE A 24 3.79 -19.43 -2.44
C ILE A 24 3.21 -18.44 -3.45
N LEU A 25 2.97 -17.22 -3.02
CA LEU A 25 2.73 -16.08 -3.87
C LEU A 25 4.03 -15.32 -4.11
N TYR A 26 4.22 -14.81 -5.31
CA TYR A 26 5.43 -14.11 -5.67
C TYR A 26 5.20 -12.93 -6.60
N ILE A 27 6.16 -12.02 -6.63
CA ILE A 27 6.20 -10.86 -7.51
C ILE A 27 7.49 -10.87 -8.29
N LYS A 28 7.37 -10.63 -9.60
CA LYS A 28 8.49 -10.53 -10.52
C LYS A 28 9.34 -9.30 -10.18
N ALA A 29 10.65 -9.48 -10.11
CA ALA A 29 11.59 -8.37 -10.03
C ALA A 29 11.90 -7.80 -11.43
N PRO A 30 12.16 -6.49 -11.54
CA PRO A 30 12.68 -5.92 -12.78
C PRO A 30 14.14 -6.31 -12.98
N GLU A 31 14.56 -6.44 -14.24
CA GLU A 31 15.93 -6.68 -14.58
C GLU A 31 16.85 -5.54 -14.11
N PRO A 32 18.03 -5.83 -13.50
CA PRO A 32 18.95 -4.79 -13.01
C PRO A 32 19.48 -3.85 -14.10
N THR A 33 19.41 -4.25 -15.37
CA THR A 33 19.79 -3.45 -16.54
C THR A 33 18.79 -2.33 -16.86
N ASN A 34 17.59 -2.40 -16.31
CA ASN A 34 16.59 -1.35 -16.50
C ASN A 34 16.95 -0.11 -15.66
N ALA A 35 16.98 1.07 -16.29
CA ALA A 35 17.32 2.33 -15.61
C ALA A 35 16.42 2.67 -14.41
N GLU A 36 15.19 2.17 -14.39
CA GLU A 36 14.21 2.38 -13.30
C GLU A 36 14.11 1.20 -12.32
N TRP A 37 14.97 0.19 -12.43
CA TRP A 37 14.82 -1.04 -11.64
C TRP A 37 14.80 -0.78 -10.12
N LEU A 38 15.63 0.14 -9.61
CA LEU A 38 15.66 0.49 -8.19
C LEU A 38 14.35 1.13 -7.71
N LYS A 39 13.72 1.97 -8.53
CA LYS A 39 12.43 2.55 -8.24
C LYS A 39 11.35 1.48 -8.18
N THR A 40 11.37 0.55 -9.12
CA THR A 40 10.44 -0.58 -9.15
C THR A 40 10.66 -1.52 -7.96
N ILE A 41 11.90 -1.75 -7.55
CA ILE A 41 12.19 -2.49 -6.31
C ILE A 41 11.59 -1.78 -5.08
N ALA A 42 11.75 -0.46 -4.97
CA ALA A 42 11.14 0.29 -3.89
C ALA A 42 9.61 0.18 -3.90
N ASP A 43 8.97 0.20 -5.07
CA ASP A 43 7.53 -0.03 -5.23
C ASP A 43 7.12 -1.44 -4.77
N ILE A 44 7.87 -2.47 -5.16
CA ILE A 44 7.62 -3.86 -4.75
C ILE A 44 7.79 -4.00 -3.24
N MET A 45 8.83 -3.40 -2.66
CA MET A 45 9.07 -3.42 -1.21
C MET A 45 7.92 -2.75 -0.44
N ALA A 46 7.47 -1.58 -0.90
CA ALA A 46 6.35 -0.88 -0.30
C ALA A 46 5.09 -1.76 -0.32
N ASP A 47 4.84 -2.43 -1.44
CA ASP A 47 3.70 -3.33 -1.59
C ASP A 47 3.84 -4.61 -0.74
N MET A 48 5.01 -5.25 -0.72
CA MET A 48 5.24 -6.48 0.05
C MET A 48 5.12 -6.27 1.56
N LEU A 49 5.66 -5.19 2.10
CA LEU A 49 5.67 -4.91 3.54
C LEU A 49 4.29 -4.60 4.14
N GLN A 50 3.28 -4.37 3.31
CA GLN A 50 1.88 -4.25 3.78
C GLN A 50 1.20 -5.57 4.06
N LYS A 51 1.80 -6.70 3.65
CA LYS A 51 1.16 -8.01 3.74
C LYS A 51 1.31 -8.54 5.16
N GLU A 52 0.17 -8.70 5.83
CA GLU A 52 0.12 -9.16 7.21
C GLU A 52 -0.25 -10.64 7.29
N ILE A 53 0.36 -11.36 8.24
CA ILE A 53 -0.02 -12.73 8.58
C ILE A 53 -1.48 -12.76 9.00
N GLY A 54 -2.23 -13.76 8.52
CA GLY A 54 -3.68 -13.87 8.70
C GLY A 54 -4.51 -13.10 7.67
N GLY A 55 -3.89 -12.20 6.88
CA GLY A 55 -4.56 -11.47 5.82
C GLY A 55 -5.02 -12.38 4.67
N TYR A 56 -6.04 -11.92 3.92
CA TYR A 56 -6.57 -12.64 2.78
C TYR A 56 -5.81 -12.33 1.49
N ALA A 57 -5.65 -13.32 0.63
CA ALA A 57 -5.12 -13.19 -0.71
C ALA A 57 -6.07 -13.82 -1.73
N PHE A 58 -6.32 -13.09 -2.81
CA PHE A 58 -7.06 -13.54 -3.98
C PHE A 58 -6.15 -13.49 -5.20
N LEU A 59 -6.36 -14.35 -6.16
CA LEU A 59 -5.60 -14.42 -7.40
C LEU A 59 -6.46 -13.88 -8.54
N TRP A 60 -6.01 -12.85 -9.20
CA TRP A 60 -6.68 -12.31 -10.38
C TRP A 60 -5.88 -12.69 -11.62
N GLU A 61 -6.37 -13.68 -12.33
CA GLU A 61 -5.83 -14.08 -13.62
C GLU A 61 -6.23 -13.06 -14.69
N THR A 62 -5.24 -12.39 -15.25
CA THR A 62 -5.48 -11.43 -16.32
C THR A 62 -5.77 -12.12 -17.63
N LYS A 63 -6.61 -11.49 -18.44
CA LYS A 63 -7.01 -11.97 -19.75
C LYS A 63 -5.79 -12.25 -20.64
N ARG A 64 -5.71 -13.46 -21.19
CA ARG A 64 -4.86 -13.81 -22.33
C ARG A 64 -5.74 -14.35 -23.44
N ASN A 65 -5.55 -13.92 -24.70
CA ASN A 65 -6.14 -14.50 -25.89
C ASN A 65 -7.65 -14.75 -25.77
N ASP A 66 -8.46 -13.69 -25.70
CA ASP A 66 -9.92 -13.73 -25.66
C ASP A 66 -10.61 -14.45 -24.47
N GLN A 67 -9.85 -14.97 -23.53
CA GLN A 67 -10.39 -15.49 -22.29
C GLN A 67 -10.79 -14.35 -21.34
N LYS A 68 -11.82 -14.58 -20.53
CA LYS A 68 -12.23 -13.63 -19.49
C LYS A 68 -11.25 -13.68 -18.32
N SER A 69 -11.00 -12.51 -17.72
CA SER A 69 -10.27 -12.45 -16.44
C SER A 69 -11.03 -13.19 -15.35
N ARG A 70 -10.34 -13.94 -14.51
CA ARG A 70 -10.93 -14.79 -13.47
C ARG A 70 -10.33 -14.49 -12.12
N ILE A 71 -11.14 -14.60 -11.07
CA ILE A 71 -10.69 -14.42 -9.69
C ILE A 71 -10.80 -15.78 -8.99
N TYR A 72 -9.67 -16.22 -8.47
CA TYR A 72 -9.51 -17.46 -7.69
C TYR A 72 -9.22 -17.10 -6.23
N GLY A 73 -9.48 -17.98 -5.39
CA GLY A 73 -9.11 -17.83 -4.00
C GLY A 73 -9.92 -18.74 -3.14
N VAL A 74 -9.89 -18.60 -1.90
CA VAL A 74 -9.30 -17.58 -1.02
C VAL A 74 -8.13 -18.20 -0.27
N TYR A 75 -7.05 -17.45 -0.17
CA TYR A 75 -5.86 -17.86 0.59
C TYR A 75 -5.70 -17.00 1.85
N ARG A 76 -4.96 -17.52 2.83
CA ARG A 76 -4.45 -16.79 4.00
C ARG A 76 -2.94 -16.64 3.90
N ILE A 77 -2.45 -15.47 4.24
CA ILE A 77 -1.01 -15.22 4.36
C ILE A 77 -0.52 -15.85 5.66
N ILE A 78 0.50 -16.70 5.58
CA ILE A 78 1.05 -17.45 6.71
C ILE A 78 2.53 -17.21 6.96
N SER A 79 3.14 -16.23 6.31
CA SER A 79 4.52 -15.82 6.60
C SER A 79 4.68 -14.31 6.45
N LYS A 80 5.80 -13.79 6.95
CA LYS A 80 6.30 -12.49 6.51
C LYS A 80 6.80 -12.61 5.06
N PRO A 81 6.78 -11.53 4.27
CA PRO A 81 7.40 -11.54 2.95
C PRO A 81 8.91 -11.73 3.05
N PHE A 82 9.50 -12.35 2.04
CA PHE A 82 10.93 -12.65 1.97
C PHE A 82 11.46 -12.55 0.53
N TYR A 83 12.77 -12.56 0.39
CA TYR A 83 13.47 -12.51 -0.89
C TYR A 83 14.31 -13.76 -1.06
N GLU A 84 14.16 -14.45 -2.19
CA GLU A 84 14.89 -15.65 -2.51
C GLU A 84 15.14 -15.75 -4.03
N CYS A 85 16.41 -15.75 -4.43
CA CYS A 85 16.86 -15.81 -5.84
C CYS A 85 17.50 -17.13 -6.23
N GLU A 86 17.69 -18.07 -5.31
CA GLU A 86 18.47 -19.30 -5.53
C GLU A 86 17.66 -20.46 -6.13
N SER A 87 16.38 -20.22 -6.46
CA SER A 87 15.49 -21.25 -6.98
C SER A 87 15.35 -21.18 -8.50
N ASP A 88 14.75 -22.21 -9.09
CA ASP A 88 14.40 -22.31 -10.51
C ASP A 88 13.52 -21.14 -11.02
N LYS A 89 13.03 -20.31 -10.11
CA LYS A 89 12.20 -19.12 -10.39
C LYS A 89 12.89 -17.83 -9.97
N GLN A 90 14.12 -17.65 -10.41
CA GLN A 90 14.97 -16.47 -10.13
C GLN A 90 14.31 -15.14 -10.50
N ASP A 91 13.45 -15.11 -11.53
CA ASP A 91 12.71 -13.91 -11.96
C ASP A 91 11.66 -13.44 -10.93
N TYR A 92 11.28 -14.29 -9.96
CA TYR A 92 10.22 -14.05 -8.98
C TYR A 92 10.76 -14.15 -7.54
N PRO A 93 11.71 -13.29 -7.17
CA PRO A 93 12.40 -13.44 -5.89
C PRO A 93 11.61 -12.92 -4.69
N PHE A 94 10.63 -12.04 -4.87
CA PHE A 94 9.79 -11.52 -3.78
C PHE A 94 8.66 -12.50 -3.51
N ARG A 95 8.65 -13.10 -2.34
CA ARG A 95 7.78 -14.25 -2.02
C ARG A 95 7.05 -14.08 -0.70
N ILE A 96 5.93 -14.80 -0.57
CA ILE A 96 5.16 -14.92 0.66
C ILE A 96 4.45 -16.28 0.68
N HIS A 97 4.51 -16.97 1.81
CA HIS A 97 3.77 -18.23 1.98
C HIS A 97 2.30 -17.96 2.26
N VAL A 98 1.47 -18.78 1.65
CA VAL A 98 0.02 -18.75 1.82
C VAL A 98 -0.53 -20.15 2.07
N GLU A 99 -1.76 -20.24 2.58
CA GLU A 99 -2.52 -21.46 2.67
C GLU A 99 -3.95 -21.21 2.18
N LYS A 100 -4.67 -22.25 1.76
CA LYS A 100 -6.08 -22.12 1.40
C LYS A 100 -6.90 -21.77 2.64
N ALA A 101 -7.72 -20.72 2.55
CA ALA A 101 -8.74 -20.41 3.54
C ALA A 101 -10.07 -21.10 3.21
N TYR A 102 -10.31 -21.33 1.92
CA TYR A 102 -11.46 -22.07 1.39
C TYR A 102 -10.99 -23.00 0.27
N ASP A 103 -11.59 -24.18 0.19
CA ASP A 103 -11.33 -25.13 -0.89
C ASP A 103 -12.28 -24.91 -2.07
N PHE A 104 -12.25 -23.70 -2.63
CA PHE A 104 -13.02 -23.39 -3.83
C PHE A 104 -12.35 -23.98 -5.07
N LYS A 105 -13.16 -24.65 -5.91
CA LYS A 105 -12.71 -25.27 -7.16
C LYS A 105 -12.92 -24.36 -8.37
N ASN A 106 -14.04 -23.65 -8.37
CA ASN A 106 -14.48 -22.83 -9.49
C ASN A 106 -14.16 -21.35 -9.22
N PRO A 107 -13.47 -20.64 -10.14
CA PRO A 107 -13.25 -19.21 -10.06
C PRO A 107 -14.54 -18.45 -10.39
N ILE A 108 -14.57 -17.17 -10.03
CA ILE A 108 -15.57 -16.22 -10.50
C ILE A 108 -15.01 -15.41 -11.66
N ASP A 109 -15.88 -15.06 -12.61
CA ASP A 109 -15.57 -14.20 -13.72
C ASP A 109 -15.56 -12.73 -13.25
N GLU A 110 -14.66 -11.92 -13.79
CA GLU A 110 -14.61 -10.50 -13.50
C GLU A 110 -15.94 -9.79 -13.78
N TYR A 111 -16.66 -10.18 -14.84
CA TYR A 111 -17.96 -9.60 -15.17
C TYR A 111 -19.03 -10.00 -14.17
N GLU A 112 -18.98 -11.20 -13.59
CA GLU A 112 -19.88 -11.62 -12.51
C GLU A 112 -19.74 -10.69 -11.30
N VAL A 113 -18.51 -10.25 -10.99
CA VAL A 113 -18.23 -9.31 -9.91
C VAL A 113 -18.77 -7.92 -10.25
N LEU A 114 -18.41 -7.37 -11.41
CA LEU A 114 -18.72 -6.00 -11.78
C LEU A 114 -20.21 -5.78 -12.11
N ASN A 115 -20.90 -6.80 -12.55
CA ASN A 115 -22.32 -6.73 -12.90
C ASN A 115 -23.27 -7.11 -11.74
N ASN A 116 -22.75 -7.62 -10.63
CA ASN A 116 -23.59 -7.96 -9.50
C ASN A 116 -24.13 -6.70 -8.81
N PRO A 117 -25.47 -6.50 -8.78
CA PRO A 117 -26.08 -5.27 -8.27
C PRO A 117 -25.87 -5.06 -6.78
N TYR A 118 -25.64 -6.13 -6.01
CA TYR A 118 -25.46 -6.07 -4.56
C TYR A 118 -24.02 -5.73 -4.14
N ILE A 119 -23.05 -6.09 -4.97
CA ILE A 119 -21.63 -5.97 -4.57
C ILE A 119 -20.84 -4.95 -5.41
N LYS A 120 -21.32 -4.56 -6.60
CA LYS A 120 -20.62 -3.63 -7.49
C LYS A 120 -20.22 -2.32 -6.81
N ASN A 121 -21.05 -1.84 -5.88
CA ASN A 121 -20.79 -0.61 -5.15
C ASN A 121 -19.69 -0.76 -4.06
N SER A 122 -19.40 -2.00 -3.67
CA SER A 122 -18.32 -2.32 -2.72
C SER A 122 -16.97 -2.51 -3.39
N MET A 123 -16.94 -2.70 -4.74
CA MET A 123 -15.74 -3.08 -5.49
C MET A 123 -14.94 -1.87 -6.03
N TRP A 124 -14.78 -0.86 -5.22
CA TRP A 124 -14.20 0.41 -5.64
C TRP A 124 -12.68 0.38 -5.85
N THR A 125 -11.91 -0.37 -5.03
CA THR A 125 -10.45 -0.45 -5.19
C THR A 125 -10.09 -1.26 -6.43
N MET A 126 -10.76 -2.37 -6.68
CA MET A 126 -10.58 -3.21 -7.85
C MET A 126 -10.93 -2.45 -9.14
N VAL A 127 -12.07 -1.76 -9.17
CA VAL A 127 -12.50 -0.97 -10.32
C VAL A 127 -11.54 0.18 -10.59
N GLY A 128 -11.17 0.94 -9.56
CA GLY A 128 -10.23 2.05 -9.68
C GLY A 128 -8.87 1.59 -10.23
N LYS A 129 -8.38 0.45 -9.78
CA LYS A 129 -7.12 -0.13 -10.26
C LYS A 129 -7.19 -0.51 -11.74
N LYS A 130 -8.27 -1.09 -12.18
CA LYS A 130 -8.47 -1.44 -13.59
C LYS A 130 -8.54 -0.21 -14.47
N ILE A 131 -9.24 0.84 -14.03
CA ILE A 131 -9.34 2.11 -14.75
C ILE A 131 -7.97 2.80 -14.81
N ALA A 132 -7.20 2.78 -13.74
CA ALA A 132 -5.87 3.40 -13.69
C ALA A 132 -4.87 2.77 -14.68
N GLY A 133 -5.11 1.55 -15.13
CA GLY A 133 -4.31 0.89 -16.19
C GLY A 133 -2.86 0.64 -15.83
N LYS A 134 -2.50 0.74 -14.55
CA LYS A 134 -1.13 0.47 -14.07
C LYS A 134 -1.05 -0.95 -13.55
N PRO A 135 -0.40 -1.87 -14.28
CA PRO A 135 -0.19 -3.23 -13.80
C PRO A 135 0.77 -3.20 -12.60
N ARG A 136 0.24 -3.41 -11.41
CA ARG A 136 1.03 -3.71 -10.22
C ARG A 136 0.83 -5.16 -9.86
N GLY A 137 1.82 -5.78 -9.26
CA GLY A 137 1.74 -7.17 -8.85
C GLY A 137 0.60 -7.46 -7.88
N THR A 138 0.22 -6.47 -7.06
CA THR A 138 -0.92 -6.61 -6.14
C THR A 138 -1.76 -5.34 -6.04
N THR A 139 -3.00 -5.51 -5.57
CA THR A 139 -3.95 -4.42 -5.30
C THR A 139 -4.53 -4.61 -3.90
N PRO A 140 -4.57 -3.58 -3.06
CA PRO A 140 -5.30 -3.64 -1.80
C PRO A 140 -6.79 -3.82 -2.08
N ILE A 141 -7.47 -4.56 -1.22
CA ILE A 141 -8.92 -4.70 -1.24
C ILE A 141 -9.49 -4.42 0.15
N SER A 142 -10.62 -3.76 0.19
CA SER A 142 -11.31 -3.43 1.44
C SER A 142 -11.96 -4.66 2.08
N MET A 143 -12.40 -4.53 3.32
CA MET A 143 -13.14 -5.58 4.01
C MET A 143 -14.44 -5.93 3.28
N GLU A 144 -15.13 -4.92 2.77
CA GLU A 144 -16.39 -5.09 2.02
C GLU A 144 -16.15 -5.86 0.74
N GLU A 145 -15.06 -5.54 0.01
CA GLU A 145 -14.66 -6.28 -1.19
C GLU A 145 -14.30 -7.74 -0.87
N ILE A 146 -13.59 -7.99 0.22
CA ILE A 146 -13.27 -9.35 0.67
C ILE A 146 -14.55 -10.15 0.92
N LYS A 147 -15.50 -9.59 1.69
CA LYS A 147 -16.78 -10.23 1.98
C LYS A 147 -17.56 -10.51 0.70
N ALA A 148 -17.63 -9.53 -0.19
CA ALA A 148 -18.34 -9.65 -1.46
C ALA A 148 -17.75 -10.76 -2.35
N LEU A 149 -16.43 -10.81 -2.50
CA LEU A 149 -15.75 -11.86 -3.26
C LEU A 149 -15.95 -13.26 -2.66
N ILE A 150 -15.90 -13.37 -1.33
CA ILE A 150 -16.17 -14.65 -0.65
C ILE A 150 -17.61 -15.11 -0.87
N ILE A 151 -18.59 -14.21 -0.83
CA ILE A 151 -20.01 -14.55 -1.09
C ILE A 151 -20.15 -15.11 -2.51
N LEU A 152 -19.64 -14.40 -3.52
CA LEU A 152 -19.71 -14.86 -4.91
C LEU A 152 -19.02 -16.21 -5.14
N LEU A 153 -17.85 -16.40 -4.52
CA LEU A 153 -17.14 -17.67 -4.61
C LEU A 153 -17.92 -18.81 -3.95
N LYS A 154 -18.62 -18.56 -2.83
CA LYS A 154 -19.50 -19.52 -2.18
C LYS A 154 -20.68 -19.89 -3.07
N ASP A 155 -21.34 -18.91 -3.67
CA ASP A 155 -22.50 -19.13 -4.55
C ASP A 155 -22.12 -20.00 -5.77
N LYS A 156 -20.87 -19.90 -6.23
CA LYS A 156 -20.35 -20.69 -7.36
C LYS A 156 -19.80 -22.07 -6.96
N ASN A 157 -19.63 -22.34 -5.69
CA ASN A 157 -19.03 -23.56 -5.16
C ASN A 157 -19.90 -24.16 -4.05
N GLU A 158 -20.91 -24.94 -4.42
CA GLU A 158 -21.90 -25.53 -3.48
C GLU A 158 -21.27 -26.38 -2.36
N ASN A 159 -20.17 -27.09 -2.66
CA ASN A 159 -19.48 -27.98 -1.73
C ASN A 159 -18.08 -27.44 -1.42
N PHE A 160 -17.98 -26.43 -0.60
CA PHE A 160 -16.70 -25.90 -0.15
C PHE A 160 -16.43 -26.24 1.30
N LYS A 161 -15.13 -26.32 1.64
CA LYS A 161 -14.66 -26.44 3.02
C LYS A 161 -14.02 -25.14 3.45
N PHE A 162 -14.45 -24.59 4.57
CA PHE A 162 -13.72 -23.52 5.26
C PHE A 162 -12.59 -24.13 6.09
N ILE A 163 -11.39 -23.56 5.97
CA ILE A 163 -10.18 -23.95 6.71
C ILE A 163 -9.90 -22.81 7.69
N PRO A 164 -10.13 -23.01 9.01
CA PRO A 164 -9.83 -21.98 10.01
C PRO A 164 -8.34 -21.63 10.02
N PHE A 165 -8.02 -20.38 10.27
CA PHE A 165 -6.64 -19.95 10.48
C PHE A 165 -6.11 -20.56 11.77
N ASP A 166 -4.87 -21.08 11.71
CA ASP A 166 -4.19 -21.69 12.85
C ASP A 166 -2.76 -21.11 12.92
N ASP A 167 -2.47 -20.42 14.01
CA ASP A 167 -1.16 -19.81 14.24
C ASP A 167 0.00 -20.82 14.20
N LYS A 168 -0.27 -22.10 14.47
CA LYS A 168 0.73 -23.18 14.36
C LYS A 168 1.21 -23.43 12.93
N ARG A 169 0.45 -22.96 11.94
CA ARG A 169 0.78 -23.08 10.51
C ARG A 169 1.58 -21.89 9.99
N ILE A 170 1.81 -20.88 10.82
CA ILE A 170 2.66 -19.75 10.46
C ILE A 170 4.06 -20.24 10.15
N LYS A 171 4.55 -19.93 8.97
CA LYS A 171 5.91 -20.26 8.55
C LYS A 171 6.88 -19.18 8.97
N ASN A 172 7.87 -19.54 9.72
CA ASN A 172 9.00 -18.67 10.04
C ASN A 172 9.91 -18.55 8.82
N VAL A 173 10.29 -17.34 8.50
CA VAL A 173 11.24 -17.01 7.44
C VAL A 173 12.52 -16.50 8.10
N GLU A 174 13.66 -17.07 7.74
CA GLU A 174 14.95 -16.71 8.33
C GLU A 174 15.32 -15.25 8.08
N LYS A 175 15.12 -14.78 6.84
CA LYS A 175 15.44 -13.42 6.41
C LYS A 175 14.19 -12.73 5.85
N PRO A 176 13.28 -12.23 6.71
CA PRO A 176 12.12 -11.49 6.24
C PRO A 176 12.56 -10.18 5.59
N LEU A 177 11.76 -9.72 4.62
CA LEU A 177 11.93 -8.39 4.05
C LEU A 177 11.79 -7.33 5.12
N GLN A 178 12.74 -6.40 5.14
CA GLN A 178 12.75 -5.25 6.05
C GLN A 178 13.58 -4.12 5.44
N ILE A 179 13.36 -2.89 5.88
CA ILE A 179 14.28 -1.79 5.60
C ILE A 179 15.31 -1.70 6.72
N ASP A 180 16.57 -1.70 6.36
CA ASP A 180 17.63 -1.28 7.27
C ASP A 180 17.84 0.24 7.12
N TYR A 181 17.71 0.97 8.22
CA TYR A 181 17.96 2.41 8.26
C TYR A 181 19.46 2.76 8.27
N LYS A 182 20.35 1.78 8.29
CA LYS A 182 21.78 2.02 8.21
C LYS A 182 22.15 2.53 6.83
N LYS A 183 22.79 3.69 6.83
CA LYS A 183 23.22 4.38 5.62
C LYS A 183 24.58 3.86 5.18
N THR A 184 24.67 3.36 3.96
CA THR A 184 25.95 3.21 3.26
C THR A 184 25.81 3.95 1.93
N GLY A 185 26.77 4.81 1.60
CA GLY A 185 26.61 5.83 0.55
C GLY A 185 26.87 5.40 -0.87
N GLU A 186 27.01 4.09 -1.17
CA GLU A 186 27.34 3.63 -2.53
C GLU A 186 26.21 2.84 -3.15
N ASN A 187 25.94 3.12 -4.45
CA ASN A 187 25.04 2.29 -5.24
C ASN A 187 25.67 0.91 -5.46
N PRO A 188 25.02 -0.18 -5.10
CA PRO A 188 25.51 -1.49 -5.42
C PRO A 188 25.60 -1.64 -6.95
N LYS A 189 26.73 -2.12 -7.44
CA LYS A 189 26.89 -2.53 -8.84
C LYS A 189 26.25 -3.91 -9.00
N VAL A 190 24.93 -3.94 -9.07
CA VAL A 190 24.17 -5.17 -9.24
C VAL A 190 24.17 -5.54 -10.73
N LYS A 191 24.65 -6.71 -11.05
CA LYS A 191 24.61 -7.27 -12.42
C LYS A 191 23.46 -8.27 -12.56
N ASN A 192 23.20 -9.04 -11.53
CA ASN A 192 22.15 -10.07 -11.50
C ASN A 192 21.31 -9.89 -10.23
N LEU A 193 20.07 -10.41 -10.24
CA LEU A 193 19.20 -10.37 -9.08
C LEU A 193 19.76 -11.16 -7.88
N SER A 194 20.60 -12.17 -8.11
CA SER A 194 21.29 -12.93 -7.08
C SER A 194 22.34 -12.13 -6.31
N ASP A 195 22.92 -11.10 -6.94
CA ASP A 195 23.92 -10.23 -6.33
C ASP A 195 23.27 -9.18 -5.41
N PHE A 196 21.94 -9.15 -5.37
CA PHE A 196 21.14 -8.14 -4.70
C PHE A 196 20.37 -8.73 -3.54
N HIS A 197 20.36 -8.02 -2.41
CA HIS A 197 19.47 -8.32 -1.31
C HIS A 197 18.65 -7.06 -0.94
N PRO A 198 17.31 -7.11 -1.00
CA PRO A 198 16.49 -5.92 -0.81
C PRO A 198 16.59 -5.32 0.60
N ASN A 199 17.05 -6.08 1.60
CA ASN A 199 17.27 -5.55 2.94
C ASN A 199 18.53 -4.68 3.03
N ASP A 200 19.44 -4.78 2.04
CA ASP A 200 20.63 -3.93 1.93
C ASP A 200 20.30 -2.67 1.10
N LEU A 201 19.44 -1.84 1.67
CA LEU A 201 18.85 -0.69 0.98
C LEU A 201 19.70 0.58 1.05
N SER A 202 20.99 0.48 1.24
CA SER A 202 21.93 1.61 1.21
C SER A 202 21.81 2.47 -0.05
N TYR A 203 21.44 1.85 -1.17
CA TYR A 203 21.25 2.48 -2.47
C TYR A 203 19.94 3.29 -2.61
N LEU A 204 19.02 3.18 -1.70
CA LEU A 204 17.76 3.93 -1.73
C LEU A 204 17.91 5.37 -1.24
N TRP A 205 19.06 5.72 -0.69
CA TRP A 205 19.37 7.06 -0.22
C TRP A 205 20.12 7.86 -1.28
N GLU A 206 19.71 9.09 -1.53
CA GLU A 206 20.45 10.00 -2.41
C GLU A 206 21.69 10.55 -1.72
N ASN A 207 21.57 10.81 -0.43
CA ASN A 207 22.64 11.23 0.46
C ASN A 207 22.25 10.89 1.90
N SER A 208 23.05 11.33 2.87
CA SER A 208 22.82 11.04 4.29
C SER A 208 21.47 11.52 4.86
N TYR A 209 20.69 12.31 4.12
CA TYR A 209 19.52 13.01 4.65
C TYR A 209 18.23 12.77 3.88
N TYR A 210 18.28 12.40 2.60
CA TYR A 210 17.11 12.40 1.72
C TYR A 210 16.91 11.07 1.01
N VAL A 211 15.65 10.71 0.80
CA VAL A 211 15.29 9.53 0.01
C VAL A 211 15.45 9.80 -1.48
N ARG A 212 15.94 8.82 -2.21
CA ARG A 212 16.02 8.89 -3.66
C ARG A 212 14.65 8.89 -4.33
N TYR A 213 13.71 8.16 -3.77
CA TYR A 213 12.34 7.99 -4.28
C TYR A 213 11.32 8.14 -3.15
N GLU A 214 10.17 8.75 -3.43
CA GLU A 214 9.04 8.87 -2.48
C GLU A 214 8.57 7.50 -1.96
N LYS A 215 8.64 6.47 -2.81
CA LYS A 215 8.28 5.09 -2.46
C LYS A 215 9.05 4.51 -1.27
N ILE A 216 10.20 5.06 -0.96
CA ILE A 216 10.96 4.67 0.24
C ILE A 216 10.23 5.11 1.51
N LEU A 217 9.61 6.28 1.50
CA LEU A 217 8.79 6.73 2.64
C LEU A 217 7.58 5.81 2.83
N GLU A 218 6.89 5.45 1.75
CA GLU A 218 5.81 4.49 1.80
C GLU A 218 6.28 3.13 2.35
N THR A 219 7.44 2.67 1.91
CA THR A 219 8.03 1.40 2.39
C THR A 219 8.31 1.45 3.89
N ILE A 220 8.86 2.57 4.38
CA ILE A 220 9.10 2.80 5.82
C ILE A 220 7.78 2.79 6.59
N PHE A 221 6.78 3.54 6.14
CA PHE A 221 5.48 3.59 6.78
C PHE A 221 4.81 2.21 6.84
N ASN A 222 4.90 1.43 5.77
CA ASN A 222 4.39 0.07 5.73
C ASN A 222 5.13 -0.85 6.69
N GLN A 223 6.47 -0.76 6.76
CA GLN A 223 7.26 -1.53 7.71
C GLN A 223 6.89 -1.18 9.15
N GLU A 224 6.83 0.10 9.49
CA GLU A 224 6.51 0.53 10.85
C GLU A 224 5.06 0.18 11.22
N MET A 225 4.13 0.23 10.26
CA MET A 225 2.75 -0.20 10.48
C MET A 225 2.66 -1.73 10.67
N SER A 226 3.39 -2.52 9.89
CA SER A 226 3.41 -3.98 10.05
C SER A 226 3.97 -4.42 11.41
N LYS A 227 4.82 -3.58 12.03
CA LYS A 227 5.35 -3.77 13.39
C LYS A 227 4.44 -3.18 14.46
N ARG A 228 3.35 -2.51 14.10
CA ARG A 228 2.49 -1.73 15.01
C ARG A 228 3.30 -0.76 15.88
N ASN A 229 4.27 -0.04 15.27
CA ASN A 229 5.16 0.87 15.98
C ASN A 229 4.40 2.12 16.48
N GLU A 230 3.95 2.08 17.74
CA GLU A 230 3.19 3.17 18.38
C GLU A 230 4.00 4.46 18.44
N ILE A 231 5.29 4.39 18.73
CA ILE A 231 6.16 5.57 18.86
C ILE A 231 6.24 6.31 17.54
N PHE A 232 6.40 5.57 16.44
CA PHE A 232 6.46 6.16 15.10
C PHE A 232 5.15 6.84 14.73
N PHE A 233 4.03 6.15 14.84
CA PHE A 233 2.74 6.65 14.39
C PHE A 233 2.12 7.71 15.31
N LYS A 234 2.49 7.74 16.59
CA LYS A 234 2.08 8.80 17.52
C LYS A 234 2.57 10.19 17.07
N GLN A 235 3.69 10.28 16.32
CA GLN A 235 4.21 11.54 15.79
C GLN A 235 3.19 12.27 14.90
N ILE A 236 2.33 11.52 14.19
CA ILE A 236 1.27 12.05 13.31
C ILE A 236 -0.13 11.88 13.89
N GLY A 237 -0.22 11.42 15.14
CA GLY A 237 -1.47 11.27 15.87
C GLY A 237 -2.28 10.02 15.49
N VAL A 238 -1.65 8.99 14.92
CA VAL A 238 -2.27 7.69 14.66
C VAL A 238 -2.12 6.79 15.88
N ASP A 239 -3.22 6.20 16.32
CA ASP A 239 -3.26 5.12 17.30
C ASP A 239 -3.28 3.78 16.55
N VAL A 240 -2.14 3.07 16.51
CA VAL A 240 -2.01 1.83 15.75
C VAL A 240 -2.94 0.72 16.25
N ASN A 241 -3.40 0.79 17.50
CA ASN A 241 -4.31 -0.20 18.09
C ASN A 241 -5.75 -0.04 17.56
N LYS A 242 -6.11 1.17 17.08
CA LYS A 242 -7.39 1.47 16.43
C LYS A 242 -7.37 1.26 14.92
N VAL A 243 -6.22 0.99 14.32
CA VAL A 243 -6.11 0.82 12.87
C VAL A 243 -6.76 -0.49 12.44
N ILE A 244 -7.83 -0.37 11.66
CA ILE A 244 -8.57 -1.48 11.08
C ILE A 244 -8.14 -1.78 9.63
N TRP A 245 -7.63 -0.77 8.93
CA TRP A 245 -7.17 -0.92 7.56
C TRP A 245 -6.12 0.15 7.20
N PHE A 246 -5.16 -0.18 6.37
CA PHE A 246 -4.23 0.76 5.76
C PHE A 246 -3.76 0.27 4.40
N SER A 247 -3.42 1.19 3.53
CA SER A 247 -2.80 0.87 2.25
C SER A 247 -2.08 2.07 1.66
N ASN A 248 -1.07 1.79 0.83
CA ASN A 248 -0.60 2.73 -0.17
C ASN A 248 -1.37 2.53 -1.48
N TYR A 249 -1.27 3.50 -2.40
CA TYR A 249 -1.84 3.43 -3.76
C TYR A 249 -3.35 3.25 -3.82
N LEU A 250 -4.06 4.01 -3.02
CA LEU A 250 -5.50 4.03 -3.13
C LEU A 250 -5.94 4.81 -4.37
N PRO A 251 -6.68 4.20 -5.32
CA PRO A 251 -7.11 4.91 -6.51
C PRO A 251 -8.10 6.03 -6.15
N TYR A 252 -7.88 7.20 -6.73
CA TYR A 252 -8.78 8.34 -6.64
C TYR A 252 -9.60 8.45 -7.91
N SER A 253 -10.92 8.32 -7.78
CA SER A 253 -11.85 8.53 -8.88
C SER A 253 -11.43 7.82 -10.19
N ILE A 254 -11.91 8.30 -11.32
CA ILE A 254 -11.57 7.83 -12.68
C ILE A 254 -10.33 8.52 -13.27
N GLU A 255 -9.73 9.48 -12.56
CA GLU A 255 -8.65 10.34 -13.07
C GLU A 255 -7.26 9.67 -13.10
N ARG A 256 -7.18 8.39 -12.83
CA ARG A 256 -5.90 7.63 -12.77
C ARG A 256 -4.89 8.15 -11.75
N SER A 257 -5.33 9.00 -10.83
CA SER A 257 -4.54 9.48 -9.70
C SER A 257 -4.63 8.47 -8.55
N GLU A 258 -3.60 8.39 -7.75
CA GLU A 258 -3.54 7.50 -6.60
C GLU A 258 -3.12 8.31 -5.37
N MET A 259 -3.76 8.01 -4.24
CA MET A 259 -3.34 8.51 -2.93
C MET A 259 -2.15 7.71 -2.45
N ASP A 260 -1.13 8.38 -1.93
CA ASP A 260 0.11 7.70 -1.56
C ASP A 260 -0.08 6.75 -0.38
N TYR A 261 -0.81 7.18 0.67
CA TYR A 261 -1.04 6.34 1.84
C TYR A 261 -2.32 6.71 2.61
N VAL A 262 -3.10 5.70 2.97
CA VAL A 262 -4.33 5.89 3.73
C VAL A 262 -4.36 4.94 4.92
N ILE A 263 -4.76 5.45 6.09
CA ILE A 263 -4.96 4.67 7.33
C ILE A 263 -6.37 4.92 7.82
N ILE A 264 -7.12 3.86 8.09
CA ILE A 264 -8.48 3.93 8.64
C ILE A 264 -8.45 3.44 10.08
N GLN A 265 -8.95 4.27 10.99
CA GLN A 265 -9.15 3.95 12.40
C GLN A 265 -10.64 3.81 12.72
N ALA A 266 -10.95 2.93 13.67
CA ALA A 266 -12.27 2.76 14.22
C ALA A 266 -12.19 2.72 15.76
N GLU A 267 -13.14 3.38 16.42
CA GLU A 267 -13.27 3.31 17.89
C GLU A 267 -13.94 2.00 18.31
N GLU A 268 -14.99 1.61 17.61
CA GLU A 268 -15.73 0.38 17.81
C GLU A 268 -15.76 -0.46 16.53
N LYS A 269 -16.14 -1.74 16.64
CA LYS A 269 -16.26 -2.61 15.48
C LYS A 269 -17.23 -1.98 14.46
N ASN A 270 -16.69 -1.58 13.32
CA ASN A 270 -17.38 -1.05 12.13
C ASN A 270 -17.74 0.45 12.15
N ILE A 271 -17.37 1.23 13.16
CA ILE A 271 -17.58 2.68 13.13
C ILE A 271 -16.24 3.35 12.84
N ILE A 272 -16.08 3.86 11.61
CA ILE A 272 -14.90 4.63 11.23
C ILE A 272 -14.89 5.94 12.01
N ASP A 273 -13.85 6.13 12.81
CA ASP A 273 -13.64 7.34 13.60
C ASP A 273 -12.81 8.37 12.82
N LYS A 274 -11.72 7.91 12.21
CA LYS A 274 -10.79 8.79 11.54
C LYS A 274 -10.09 8.10 10.37
N ILE A 275 -9.88 8.88 9.31
CA ILE A 275 -9.09 8.46 8.15
C ILE A 275 -7.90 9.41 8.01
N PHE A 276 -6.68 8.88 8.07
CA PHE A 276 -5.47 9.62 7.78
C PHE A 276 -5.13 9.45 6.32
N LEU A 277 -5.09 10.57 5.61
CA LEU A 277 -4.60 10.64 4.24
C LEU A 277 -3.20 11.24 4.27
N ILE A 278 -2.20 10.49 3.84
CA ILE A 278 -0.81 10.91 3.87
C ILE A 278 -0.27 10.96 2.45
N GLU A 279 0.14 12.14 2.03
CA GLU A 279 0.82 12.39 0.77
C GLU A 279 2.32 12.53 1.04
N PHE A 280 3.14 11.81 0.32
CA PHE A 280 4.58 11.90 0.39
C PHE A 280 5.11 12.84 -0.69
N GLN A 281 6.12 13.61 -0.35
CA GLN A 281 6.74 14.52 -1.28
C GLN A 281 8.26 14.52 -1.14
N ARG A 282 8.93 14.16 -2.22
CA ARG A 282 10.35 14.43 -2.36
C ARG A 282 10.56 15.91 -2.61
N GLY A 283 11.41 16.55 -1.82
CA GLY A 283 11.69 17.96 -1.95
C GLY A 283 10.70 18.88 -1.23
N LYS A 284 10.48 20.06 -1.78
CA LYS A 284 9.68 21.12 -1.17
C LYS A 284 8.19 20.96 -1.50
N VAL A 285 7.33 21.18 -0.51
CA VAL A 285 5.87 21.30 -0.74
C VAL A 285 5.57 22.47 -1.67
N ASN A 286 4.65 22.27 -2.59
CA ASN A 286 4.10 23.30 -3.47
C ASN A 286 2.57 23.30 -3.43
N ILE A 287 1.97 24.27 -4.12
CA ILE A 287 0.52 24.49 -4.13
C ILE A 287 -0.27 23.30 -4.69
N ASN A 288 0.29 22.59 -5.66
CA ASN A 288 -0.39 21.42 -6.25
C ASN A 288 -0.48 20.25 -5.29
N HIS A 289 0.53 20.05 -4.43
CA HIS A 289 0.49 19.03 -3.38
C HIS A 289 -0.61 19.34 -2.37
N ILE A 290 -0.78 20.60 -2.00
CA ILE A 290 -1.83 21.06 -1.08
C ILE A 290 -3.21 20.82 -1.71
N ARG A 291 -3.41 21.26 -2.94
CA ARG A 291 -4.68 21.08 -3.68
C ARG A 291 -5.02 19.59 -3.80
N ARG A 292 -4.04 18.76 -4.13
CA ARG A 292 -4.22 17.30 -4.24
C ARG A 292 -4.65 16.68 -2.91
N ALA A 293 -3.97 17.02 -1.82
CA ALA A 293 -4.31 16.52 -0.49
C ALA A 293 -5.76 16.88 -0.08
N TYR A 294 -6.20 18.11 -0.35
CA TYR A 294 -7.58 18.52 -0.08
C TYR A 294 -8.59 17.85 -1.01
N MET A 295 -8.31 17.74 -2.30
CA MET A 295 -9.16 17.06 -3.25
C MET A 295 -9.39 15.58 -2.86
N TYR A 296 -8.35 14.88 -2.46
CA TYR A 296 -8.44 13.52 -1.98
C TYR A 296 -9.20 13.42 -0.65
N SER A 297 -8.96 14.35 0.26
CA SER A 297 -9.65 14.41 1.55
C SER A 297 -11.16 14.61 1.36
N ARG A 298 -11.56 15.53 0.48
CA ARG A 298 -12.97 15.75 0.12
C ARG A 298 -13.61 14.48 -0.42
N TRP A 299 -12.95 13.84 -1.38
CA TRP A 299 -13.45 12.60 -1.97
C TRP A 299 -13.62 11.48 -0.94
N ILE A 300 -12.65 11.30 -0.02
CA ILE A 300 -12.77 10.32 1.07
C ILE A 300 -13.95 10.67 1.99
N ASN A 301 -14.10 11.93 2.38
CA ASN A 301 -15.21 12.36 3.22
C ASN A 301 -16.57 12.11 2.56
N GLU A 302 -16.68 12.33 1.26
CA GLU A 302 -17.91 12.09 0.49
C GLU A 302 -18.20 10.60 0.31
N THR A 303 -17.18 9.79 0.02
CA THR A 303 -17.36 8.36 -0.32
C THR A 303 -17.36 7.43 0.88
N LEU A 304 -16.42 7.60 1.81
CA LEU A 304 -16.26 6.74 2.99
C LEU A 304 -16.80 7.38 4.27
N GLY A 305 -16.82 8.70 4.33
CA GLY A 305 -17.29 9.47 5.48
C GLY A 305 -18.78 9.85 5.40
N TYR A 306 -19.46 9.47 4.31
CA TYR A 306 -20.88 9.84 4.11
C TYR A 306 -21.13 11.35 4.27
N GLY A 307 -20.20 12.19 3.81
CA GLY A 307 -20.24 13.64 3.93
C GLY A 307 -19.76 14.21 5.28
N THR A 308 -19.26 13.38 6.18
CA THR A 308 -18.65 13.83 7.44
C THR A 308 -17.15 14.10 7.30
N ASN A 309 -16.63 15.09 8.02
CA ASN A 309 -15.22 15.44 8.02
C ASN A 309 -14.41 14.54 8.95
N ILE A 310 -14.20 13.27 8.55
CA ILE A 310 -13.43 12.27 9.30
C ILE A 310 -11.99 12.14 8.82
N THR A 311 -11.64 12.77 7.70
CA THR A 311 -10.30 12.68 7.13
C THR A 311 -9.35 13.69 7.78
N LYS A 312 -8.14 13.25 8.05
CA LYS A 312 -7.02 14.09 8.47
C LYS A 312 -5.95 14.09 7.37
N PRO A 313 -5.89 15.15 6.53
CA PRO A 313 -4.87 15.25 5.49
C PRO A 313 -3.51 15.63 6.09
N ILE A 314 -2.47 14.92 5.64
CA ILE A 314 -1.08 15.09 6.07
C ILE A 314 -0.19 15.09 4.83
N ILE A 315 0.79 15.99 4.80
CA ILE A 315 1.90 15.94 3.85
C ILE A 315 3.19 15.66 4.61
N VAL A 316 3.93 14.65 4.19
CA VAL A 316 5.28 14.34 4.67
C VAL A 316 6.26 14.68 3.56
N CYS A 317 7.15 15.63 3.82
CA CYS A 317 8.04 16.20 2.80
C CYS A 317 9.48 16.36 3.30
N GLU A 318 10.39 16.57 2.38
CA GLU A 318 11.80 16.87 2.70
C GLU A 318 11.95 18.27 3.33
N LYS A 319 11.26 19.25 2.74
CA LYS A 319 11.37 20.66 3.17
C LYS A 319 10.03 21.36 3.15
N TYR A 320 9.76 22.12 4.22
CA TYR A 320 8.69 23.09 4.28
C TYR A 320 9.22 24.43 4.71
N ILE A 321 9.02 25.46 3.89
CA ILE A 321 9.42 26.82 4.20
C ILE A 321 8.17 27.56 4.66
N LYS A 322 8.08 27.78 5.97
CA LYS A 322 7.02 28.61 6.56
C LYS A 322 7.29 30.07 6.20
N PHE A 323 6.29 30.73 5.69
CA PHE A 323 6.36 32.15 5.41
C PHE A 323 6.70 32.94 6.71
N LYS A 324 7.80 33.64 6.71
CA LYS A 324 8.06 34.74 7.65
C LYS A 324 7.89 36.03 6.86
N LYS A 325 7.22 37.03 7.44
CA LYS A 325 7.01 38.37 6.84
C LYS A 325 8.33 39.12 6.54
N ASP A 326 9.37 38.42 6.13
CA ASP A 326 10.66 38.98 5.87
C ASP A 326 10.84 39.31 4.38
N LYS A 327 11.52 40.42 4.08
CA LYS A 327 11.56 41.08 2.76
C LYS A 327 12.20 40.26 1.61
N SER A 328 12.68 39.06 1.88
CA SER A 328 13.42 38.21 0.91
C SER A 328 12.61 37.01 0.38
N VAL A 329 11.28 36.99 0.56
CA VAL A 329 10.45 35.81 0.30
C VAL A 329 9.99 35.75 -1.16
N HIS A 330 10.19 34.58 -1.78
CA HIS A 330 9.65 34.31 -3.12
C HIS A 330 8.11 34.40 -3.13
N LYS A 331 7.54 35.05 -4.16
CA LYS A 331 6.08 35.17 -4.37
C LYS A 331 5.33 33.81 -4.25
N SER A 332 5.99 32.70 -4.60
CA SER A 332 5.41 31.34 -4.51
C SER A 332 5.13 30.87 -3.09
N ASP A 333 5.89 31.32 -2.09
CA ASP A 333 5.75 30.86 -0.70
C ASP A 333 4.61 31.58 0.03
N VAL A 334 4.35 32.85 -0.33
CA VAL A 334 3.16 33.62 0.09
C VAL A 334 1.89 32.96 -0.40
N LEU A 335 1.91 32.46 -1.64
CA LEU A 335 0.77 31.78 -2.23
C LEU A 335 0.40 30.49 -1.49
N ILE A 336 1.39 29.74 -1.00
CA ILE A 336 1.17 28.49 -0.26
C ILE A 336 0.38 28.75 1.03
N ASP A 337 0.80 29.71 1.85
CA ASP A 337 0.12 30.01 3.11
C ASP A 337 -1.30 30.56 2.88
N ASN A 338 -1.50 31.38 1.88
CA ASN A 338 -2.82 31.91 1.54
C ASN A 338 -3.78 30.78 1.09
N VAL A 339 -3.29 29.89 0.22
CA VAL A 339 -4.07 28.74 -0.25
C VAL A 339 -4.40 27.79 0.92
N LEU A 340 -3.47 27.56 1.86
CA LEU A 340 -3.73 26.75 3.04
C LEU A 340 -4.83 27.36 3.93
N VAL A 341 -4.78 28.68 4.14
CA VAL A 341 -5.80 29.39 4.94
C VAL A 341 -7.17 29.33 4.27
N GLU A 342 -7.21 29.51 2.95
CA GLU A 342 -8.44 29.45 2.17
C GLU A 342 -9.07 28.05 2.24
N TYR A 343 -8.31 26.99 1.99
CA TYR A 343 -8.79 25.61 2.10
C TYR A 343 -9.21 25.23 3.50
N GLU A 344 -8.46 25.62 4.54
CA GLU A 344 -8.85 25.35 5.93
C GLU A 344 -10.18 26.00 6.28
N LYS A 345 -10.46 27.19 5.72
CA LYS A 345 -11.72 27.88 5.90
C LYS A 345 -12.88 27.21 5.16
N GLU A 346 -12.65 26.81 3.90
CA GLU A 346 -13.67 26.17 3.07
C GLU A 346 -13.99 24.75 3.57
N GLU A 347 -12.97 23.93 3.78
CA GLU A 347 -13.14 22.52 4.14
C GLU A 347 -13.35 22.29 5.64
N LYS A 348 -13.20 23.34 6.48
CA LYS A 348 -13.22 23.26 7.96
C LYS A 348 -12.27 22.18 8.49
N GLN A 349 -11.18 21.96 7.79
CA GLN A 349 -10.23 20.88 8.01
C GLN A 349 -8.80 21.41 7.89
N LYS A 350 -7.95 21.02 8.83
CA LYS A 350 -6.55 21.47 8.88
C LYS A 350 -5.64 20.46 8.21
N LEU A 351 -4.86 20.92 7.23
CA LEU A 351 -3.76 20.16 6.65
C LEU A 351 -2.53 20.25 7.56
N GLU A 352 -2.01 19.09 7.98
CA GLU A 352 -0.77 19.03 8.74
C GLU A 352 0.41 18.75 7.80
N ILE A 353 1.54 19.44 8.03
CA ILE A 353 2.76 19.28 7.24
C ILE A 353 3.89 18.87 8.17
N TYR A 354 4.57 17.78 7.80
CA TYR A 354 5.73 17.24 8.52
C TYR A 354 6.94 17.18 7.60
N THR A 355 8.11 17.45 8.18
CA THR A 355 9.39 17.10 7.54
C THR A 355 9.94 15.85 8.20
N TYR A 356 10.69 15.06 7.44
CA TYR A 356 11.33 13.86 7.96
C TYR A 356 12.82 14.04 8.21
N ASP A 357 13.33 13.35 9.22
CA ASP A 357 14.75 13.33 9.57
C ASP A 357 15.22 11.88 9.76
N PHE A 358 16.21 11.49 8.98
CA PHE A 358 16.81 10.16 9.01
C PHE A 358 18.03 10.04 9.93
N SER A 359 18.42 11.11 10.60
CA SER A 359 19.53 11.07 11.56
C SER A 359 19.24 10.18 12.77
N VAL A 360 17.96 9.86 12.98
CA VAL A 360 17.43 9.08 14.10
C VAL A 360 16.68 7.84 13.61
N THR A 361 16.78 6.74 14.31
CA THR A 361 16.03 5.50 14.07
C THR A 361 15.05 5.27 15.21
N PRO A 362 13.74 5.09 14.97
CA PRO A 362 13.04 5.19 13.69
C PRO A 362 13.02 6.63 13.13
N LEU A 363 12.65 6.78 11.87
CA LEU A 363 12.49 8.07 11.20
C LEU A 363 11.74 9.08 12.08
N LEU A 364 12.34 10.24 12.29
CA LEU A 364 11.70 11.34 13.03
C LEU A 364 10.87 12.19 12.08
N LEU A 365 9.60 12.39 12.44
CA LEU A 365 8.67 13.29 11.76
C LEU A 365 8.51 14.57 12.57
N LYS A 366 8.98 15.70 12.03
CA LYS A 366 8.90 17.00 12.69
C LYS A 366 7.72 17.78 12.13
N LYS A 367 6.73 18.06 12.98
CA LYS A 367 5.58 18.88 12.61
C LYS A 367 6.01 20.32 12.32
N CYS A 368 5.67 20.80 11.14
CA CYS A 368 5.94 22.16 10.68
C CYS A 368 4.69 23.05 10.70
N ARG A 369 3.50 22.43 10.52
CA ARG A 369 2.21 23.09 10.55
C ARG A 369 1.13 22.20 11.15
#